data_88a5a4137863b24696e302e4e0ffc23c
#
_entry.id   88a5a4137863b24696e302e4e0ffc23c
#
_cell.length_a   1.000
_cell.length_b   1.000
_cell.length_c   1.000
_cell.angle_alpha   90.00
_cell.angle_beta   90.00
_cell.angle_gamma   90.00
#
_symmetry.space_group_name_H-M   'P 1'
#
loop_
_entity.id
_entity.type
_entity.pdbx_description
1 polymer ?
#
loop_
_entity_poly.entity_id
_entity_poly.type
_entity_poly.pdbx_seq_one_letter_code
_entity_poly.pdbx_strand_id
1 'polypeptide(L)'
;MKSGWKRFNRAGKIVIAAIEEVIIVNITNKPKFLTWLPLSHSYEHTVQFVQIAVGAKIFYAESIDKLIKNMNDCNPDIMTAVPRFYQNLYQKISSTFQKATGVKKLLVNSTTRIGRKYFLKQKLSIYEKFINYICNKLVRKKIKSQFGGNLKAFISGGGALDYKVGVFLNSIGLPTLQGYGLTETSPVVSCNPIDDIRIETVG
;
A
#
# COMPACT_ATOMS: atom_id res chain seq x y z
N MET A 1 -28.85 -26.53 8.63
CA MET A 1 -28.65 -25.16 8.08
C MET A 1 -28.17 -24.12 9.09
N LYS A 2 -28.55 -24.12 10.38
CA LYS A 2 -28.09 -23.10 11.37
C LYS A 2 -26.62 -23.19 11.79
N SER A 3 -25.92 -24.32 11.61
CA SER A 3 -24.52 -24.48 12.01
C SER A 3 -23.51 -23.87 11.01
N GLY A 4 -23.85 -23.79 9.74
CA GLY A 4 -23.01 -23.18 8.70
C GLY A 4 -22.91 -21.66 8.84
N TRP A 5 -24.01 -21.00 9.13
CA TRP A 5 -24.07 -19.55 9.36
C TRP A 5 -23.29 -19.10 10.58
N LYS A 6 -23.25 -19.89 11.65
CA LYS A 6 -22.46 -19.59 12.86
C LYS A 6 -20.94 -19.67 12.58
N ARG A 7 -20.50 -20.62 11.72
CA ARG A 7 -19.08 -20.73 11.30
C ARG A 7 -18.68 -19.59 10.36
N PHE A 8 -19.54 -19.25 9.42
CA PHE A 8 -19.31 -18.12 8.50
C PHE A 8 -19.20 -16.78 9.26
N ASN A 9 -20.10 -16.53 10.21
CA ASN A 9 -20.05 -15.34 11.07
C ASN A 9 -18.81 -15.29 11.96
N ARG A 10 -18.29 -16.44 12.41
CA ARG A 10 -17.07 -16.49 13.23
C ARG A 10 -15.81 -16.24 12.38
N ALA A 11 -15.72 -16.87 11.19
CA ALA A 11 -14.64 -16.64 10.25
C ALA A 11 -14.64 -15.19 9.74
N GLY A 12 -15.78 -14.65 9.36
CA GLY A 12 -15.92 -13.24 8.95
C GLY A 12 -15.50 -12.25 10.05
N LYS A 13 -15.87 -12.49 11.30
CA LYS A 13 -15.43 -11.67 12.44
C LYS A 13 -13.93 -11.77 12.71
N ILE A 14 -13.32 -12.93 12.53
CA ILE A 14 -11.86 -13.12 12.70
C ILE A 14 -11.10 -12.40 11.59
N VAL A 15 -11.58 -12.50 10.35
CA VAL A 15 -10.96 -11.79 9.22
C VAL A 15 -11.10 -10.28 9.38
N ILE A 16 -12.26 -9.78 9.75
CA ILE A 16 -12.49 -8.36 10.02
C ILE A 16 -11.60 -7.90 11.18
N ALA A 17 -11.55 -8.62 12.29
CA ALA A 17 -10.71 -8.30 13.44
C ALA A 17 -9.22 -8.31 13.09
N ALA A 18 -8.74 -9.30 12.31
CA ALA A 18 -7.34 -9.35 11.88
C ALA A 18 -6.97 -8.17 10.94
N ILE A 19 -7.88 -7.78 10.06
CA ILE A 19 -7.69 -6.63 9.18
C ILE A 19 -7.80 -5.32 9.97
N GLU A 20 -8.73 -5.23 10.94
CA GLU A 20 -8.84 -4.09 11.86
C GLU A 20 -7.56 -3.93 12.66
N GLU A 21 -7.01 -4.98 13.24
CA GLU A 21 -5.81 -4.94 14.05
C GLU A 21 -4.56 -4.57 13.23
N VAL A 22 -4.45 -5.04 11.99
CA VAL A 22 -3.28 -4.84 11.12
C VAL A 22 -3.34 -3.52 10.34
N ILE A 23 -4.52 -3.07 9.91
CA ILE A 23 -4.67 -1.91 9.03
C ILE A 23 -5.17 -0.67 9.76
N ILE A 24 -5.95 -0.82 10.83
CA ILE A 24 -6.79 0.26 11.38
C ILE A 24 -6.24 0.86 12.66
N VAL A 25 -5.42 0.17 13.43
CA VAL A 25 -4.89 0.66 14.72
C VAL A 25 -4.15 2.00 14.63
N ASN A 26 -3.73 2.42 13.43
CA ASN A 26 -3.08 3.71 13.19
C ASN A 26 -3.78 4.59 12.14
N ILE A 27 -4.99 4.26 11.71
CA ILE A 27 -5.72 5.05 10.73
C ILE A 27 -6.86 5.80 11.41
N THR A 28 -6.88 7.11 11.20
CA THR A 28 -7.84 8.08 11.75
C THR A 28 -9.30 7.60 11.71
N ASN A 29 -10.15 8.15 12.60
CA ASN A 29 -11.60 7.99 12.52
C ASN A 29 -12.10 8.25 11.09
N LYS A 30 -12.73 7.24 10.47
CA LYS A 30 -13.28 7.26 9.09
C LYS A 30 -12.21 7.33 7.99
N PRO A 31 -11.40 6.27 7.79
CA PRO A 31 -10.39 6.23 6.73
C PRO A 31 -11.04 6.35 5.34
N LYS A 32 -10.31 6.92 4.39
CA LYS A 32 -10.73 7.02 2.99
C LYS A 32 -10.12 5.88 2.19
N PHE A 33 -10.95 5.15 1.48
CA PHE A 33 -10.51 4.10 0.55
C PHE A 33 -10.83 4.49 -0.89
N LEU A 34 -9.94 4.13 -1.79
CA LEU A 34 -10.22 4.13 -3.23
C LEU A 34 -10.30 2.70 -3.72
N THR A 35 -11.48 2.31 -4.16
CA THR A 35 -11.83 0.98 -4.67
C THR A 35 -11.86 1.02 -6.20
N TRP A 36 -11.20 0.07 -6.85
CA TRP A 36 -11.13 -0.03 -8.31
C TRP A 36 -11.08 -1.46 -8.82
N LEU A 37 -10.82 -2.42 -7.96
CA LEU A 37 -10.87 -3.83 -8.31
C LEU A 37 -12.32 -4.31 -8.44
N PRO A 38 -12.61 -5.36 -9.23
CA PRO A 38 -13.95 -5.90 -9.37
C PRO A 38 -14.51 -6.38 -8.05
N LEU A 39 -15.67 -5.88 -7.64
CA LEU A 39 -16.36 -6.31 -6.41
C LEU A 39 -16.84 -7.77 -6.48
N SER A 40 -16.91 -8.37 -7.66
CA SER A 40 -17.19 -9.79 -7.86
C SER A 40 -16.01 -10.69 -7.47
N HIS A 41 -14.80 -10.14 -7.35
CA HIS A 41 -13.63 -10.87 -6.91
C HIS A 41 -13.60 -10.94 -5.38
N SER A 42 -13.38 -12.13 -4.82
CA SER A 42 -13.41 -12.40 -3.37
C SER A 42 -12.53 -11.43 -2.55
N TYR A 43 -11.37 -11.04 -3.06
CA TYR A 43 -10.46 -10.11 -2.39
C TYR A 43 -11.12 -8.74 -2.16
N GLU A 44 -11.55 -8.07 -3.24
CA GLU A 44 -12.17 -6.73 -3.11
C GLU A 44 -13.51 -6.78 -2.40
N HIS A 45 -14.26 -7.86 -2.59
CA HIS A 45 -15.51 -8.10 -1.87
C HIS A 45 -15.31 -8.08 -0.35
N THR A 46 -14.29 -8.78 0.14
CA THR A 46 -13.95 -8.77 1.58
C THR A 46 -13.46 -7.41 2.04
N VAL A 47 -12.61 -6.76 1.26
CA VAL A 47 -12.16 -5.38 1.56
C VAL A 47 -13.35 -4.42 1.68
N GLN A 48 -14.37 -4.58 0.84
CA GLN A 48 -15.60 -3.78 0.91
C GLN A 48 -16.33 -3.96 2.25
N PHE A 49 -16.42 -5.18 2.77
CA PHE A 49 -17.00 -5.42 4.10
C PHE A 49 -16.17 -4.80 5.22
N VAL A 50 -14.87 -4.85 5.12
CA VAL A 50 -13.97 -4.16 6.07
C VAL A 50 -14.20 -2.65 6.03
N GLN A 51 -14.26 -2.06 4.85
CA GLN A 51 -14.54 -0.63 4.67
C GLN A 51 -15.85 -0.21 5.34
N ILE A 52 -16.91 -1.03 5.21
CA ILE A 52 -18.20 -0.79 5.84
C ILE A 52 -18.09 -0.94 7.37
N ALA A 53 -17.43 -1.99 7.85
CA ALA A 53 -17.30 -2.28 9.28
C ALA A 53 -16.56 -1.16 10.04
N VAL A 54 -15.57 -0.52 9.41
CA VAL A 54 -14.82 0.59 10.03
C VAL A 54 -15.43 1.97 9.76
N GLY A 55 -16.58 2.03 9.11
CA GLY A 55 -17.24 3.29 8.76
C GLY A 55 -16.41 4.17 7.81
N ALA A 56 -15.67 3.55 6.89
CA ALA A 56 -14.82 4.24 5.94
C ALA A 56 -15.61 5.11 4.96
N LYS A 57 -14.94 6.14 4.41
CA LYS A 57 -15.39 6.81 3.20
C LYS A 57 -14.87 6.06 1.99
N ILE A 58 -15.77 5.52 1.18
CA ILE A 58 -15.44 4.68 0.03
C ILE A 58 -15.63 5.50 -1.23
N PHE A 59 -14.60 5.55 -2.05
CA PHE A 59 -14.60 6.16 -3.38
C PHE A 59 -14.37 5.06 -4.42
N TYR A 60 -15.14 5.08 -5.50
CA TYR A 60 -14.98 4.16 -6.61
C TYR A 60 -14.27 4.86 -7.76
N ALA A 61 -13.22 4.25 -8.29
CA ALA A 61 -12.49 4.80 -9.41
C ALA A 61 -13.33 4.73 -10.69
N GLU A 62 -13.24 5.76 -11.51
CA GLU A 62 -13.95 5.84 -12.79
C GLU A 62 -13.41 4.80 -13.80
N SER A 63 -12.09 4.64 -13.85
CA SER A 63 -11.38 3.68 -14.71
C SER A 63 -9.93 3.53 -14.25
N ILE A 64 -9.25 2.47 -14.74
CA ILE A 64 -7.83 2.23 -14.45
C ILE A 64 -6.96 3.39 -14.95
N ASP A 65 -7.26 3.96 -16.09
CA ASP A 65 -6.49 5.06 -16.70
C ASP A 65 -6.59 6.35 -15.87
N LYS A 66 -7.73 6.56 -15.21
CA LYS A 66 -7.98 7.72 -14.35
C LYS A 66 -7.60 7.50 -12.89
N LEU A 67 -7.09 6.34 -12.52
CA LEU A 67 -6.85 5.96 -11.14
C LEU A 67 -5.99 6.97 -10.38
N ILE A 68 -4.89 7.43 -10.97
CA ILE A 68 -4.01 8.45 -10.36
C ILE A 68 -4.74 9.79 -10.17
N LYS A 69 -5.58 10.19 -11.14
CA LYS A 69 -6.41 11.39 -11.00
C LYS A 69 -7.40 11.21 -9.85
N ASN A 70 -8.12 10.10 -9.82
CA ASN A 70 -9.06 9.81 -8.74
C ASN A 70 -8.39 9.77 -7.36
N MET A 71 -7.13 9.27 -7.26
CA MET A 71 -6.35 9.35 -6.02
C MET A 71 -6.10 10.79 -5.58
N ASN A 72 -5.80 11.69 -6.52
CA ASN A 72 -5.62 13.11 -6.20
C ASN A 72 -6.93 13.78 -5.76
N ASP A 73 -8.06 13.38 -6.37
CA ASP A 73 -9.36 13.97 -6.08
C ASP A 73 -9.90 13.55 -4.70
N CYS A 74 -9.76 12.26 -4.36
CA CYS A 74 -10.30 11.74 -3.09
C CYS A 74 -9.29 11.73 -1.92
N ASN A 75 -7.99 11.82 -2.20
CA ASN A 75 -6.91 11.76 -1.21
C ASN A 75 -7.07 10.54 -0.27
N PRO A 76 -6.96 9.30 -0.78
CA PRO A 76 -7.23 8.10 -0.01
C PRO A 76 -6.12 7.85 1.03
N ASP A 77 -6.53 7.25 2.16
CA ASP A 77 -5.59 6.73 3.15
C ASP A 77 -5.08 5.36 2.75
N ILE A 78 -5.94 4.53 2.13
CA ILE A 78 -5.65 3.15 1.73
C ILE A 78 -6.15 2.89 0.32
N MET A 79 -5.38 2.09 -0.42
CA MET A 79 -5.80 1.52 -1.70
C MET A 79 -5.32 0.08 -1.82
N THR A 80 -6.24 -0.81 -2.17
CA THR A 80 -5.94 -2.20 -2.53
C THR A 80 -5.61 -2.32 -4.00
N ALA A 81 -4.65 -3.15 -4.34
CA ALA A 81 -4.30 -3.41 -5.73
C ALA A 81 -3.65 -4.79 -5.91
N VAL A 82 -3.54 -5.22 -7.16
CA VAL A 82 -2.85 -6.45 -7.56
C VAL A 82 -1.38 -6.18 -7.92
N PRO A 83 -0.47 -7.19 -7.86
CA PRO A 83 0.96 -7.01 -8.14
C PRO A 83 1.28 -6.33 -9.46
N ARG A 84 0.48 -6.59 -10.51
CA ARG A 84 0.67 -5.96 -11.82
C ARG A 84 0.54 -4.44 -11.79
N PHE A 85 -0.35 -3.89 -10.97
CA PHE A 85 -0.45 -2.45 -10.76
C PHE A 85 0.86 -1.88 -10.22
N TYR A 86 1.44 -2.52 -9.21
CA TYR A 86 2.70 -2.07 -8.60
C TYR A 86 3.89 -2.20 -9.55
N GLN A 87 3.93 -3.24 -10.38
CA GLN A 87 4.94 -3.40 -11.43
C GLN A 87 4.88 -2.24 -12.45
N ASN A 88 3.69 -1.90 -12.93
CA ASN A 88 3.48 -0.77 -13.84
C ASN A 88 3.87 0.56 -13.19
N LEU A 89 3.49 0.74 -11.92
CA LEU A 89 3.84 1.92 -11.13
C LEU A 89 5.37 2.04 -10.98
N TYR A 90 6.04 0.95 -10.63
CA TYR A 90 7.50 0.87 -10.55
C TYR A 90 8.16 1.27 -11.87
N GLN A 91 7.72 0.71 -13.00
CA GLN A 91 8.25 1.03 -14.33
C GLN A 91 8.08 2.52 -14.66
N LYS A 92 6.90 3.08 -14.42
CA LYS A 92 6.59 4.48 -14.68
C LYS A 92 7.44 5.43 -13.83
N ILE A 93 7.59 5.16 -12.54
CA ILE A 93 8.41 5.98 -11.65
C ILE A 93 9.89 5.82 -11.99
N SER A 94 10.37 4.60 -12.21
CA SER A 94 11.77 4.33 -12.55
C SER A 94 12.18 4.99 -13.85
N SER A 95 11.33 4.96 -14.89
CA SER A 95 11.60 5.66 -16.16
C SER A 95 11.67 7.18 -15.97
N THR A 96 10.81 7.74 -15.13
CA THR A 96 10.85 9.16 -14.78
C THR A 96 12.15 9.52 -14.03
N PHE A 97 12.59 8.64 -13.15
CA PHE A 97 13.84 8.80 -12.40
C PHE A 97 15.08 8.74 -13.32
N GLN A 98 15.08 7.84 -14.28
CA GLN A 98 16.17 7.73 -15.27
C GLN A 98 16.32 8.99 -16.13
N LYS A 99 15.22 9.66 -16.47
CA LYS A 99 15.21 10.90 -17.24
C LYS A 99 15.64 12.13 -16.43
N ALA A 100 15.77 12.01 -15.12
CA ALA A 100 16.24 13.11 -14.28
C ALA A 100 17.71 13.45 -14.56
N THR A 101 18.06 14.74 -14.54
CA THR A 101 19.41 15.26 -14.79
C THR A 101 19.87 16.16 -13.64
N GLY A 102 21.17 16.42 -13.55
CA GLY A 102 21.75 17.34 -12.58
C GLY A 102 21.40 17.00 -11.12
N VAL A 103 21.07 18.00 -10.33
CA VAL A 103 20.75 17.86 -8.90
C VAL A 103 19.55 16.96 -8.67
N LYS A 104 18.56 16.94 -9.57
CA LYS A 104 17.39 16.04 -9.47
C LYS A 104 17.81 14.58 -9.51
N LYS A 105 18.76 14.24 -10.39
CA LYS A 105 19.30 12.86 -10.49
C LYS A 105 19.98 12.43 -9.21
N LEU A 106 20.80 13.32 -8.61
CA LEU A 106 21.46 13.04 -7.34
C LEU A 106 20.45 12.81 -6.21
N LEU A 107 19.43 13.65 -6.10
CA LEU A 107 18.37 13.50 -5.09
C LEU A 107 17.59 12.22 -5.25
N VAL A 108 17.20 11.86 -6.47
CA VAL A 108 16.44 10.63 -6.76
C VAL A 108 17.27 9.39 -6.44
N ASN A 109 18.54 9.34 -6.87
CA ASN A 109 19.45 8.24 -6.58
C ASN A 109 19.69 8.10 -5.08
N SER A 110 19.91 9.21 -4.38
CA SER A 110 20.07 9.23 -2.93
C SER A 110 18.79 8.75 -2.22
N THR A 111 17.61 9.19 -2.69
CA THR A 111 16.32 8.76 -2.15
C THR A 111 16.15 7.25 -2.25
N THR A 112 16.44 6.67 -3.42
CA THR A 112 16.32 5.23 -3.63
C THR A 112 17.35 4.45 -2.81
N ARG A 113 18.63 4.85 -2.84
CA ARG A 113 19.72 4.16 -2.14
C ARG A 113 19.54 4.22 -0.62
N ILE A 114 19.39 5.41 -0.06
CA ILE A 114 19.27 5.61 1.39
C ILE A 114 17.90 5.11 1.89
N GLY A 115 16.86 5.31 1.10
CA GLY A 115 15.53 4.78 1.40
C GLY A 115 15.52 3.26 1.47
N ARG A 116 16.23 2.57 0.58
CA ARG A 116 16.40 1.11 0.65
C ARG A 116 17.10 0.68 1.95
N LYS A 117 18.22 1.33 2.30
CA LYS A 117 18.91 1.05 3.58
C LYS A 117 17.99 1.26 4.77
N TYR A 118 17.26 2.38 4.79
CA TYR A 118 16.33 2.71 5.85
C TYR A 118 15.20 1.68 5.98
N PHE A 119 14.58 1.32 4.85
CA PHE A 119 13.52 0.33 4.81
C PHE A 119 13.99 -1.06 5.27
N LEU A 120 15.19 -1.46 4.87
CA LEU A 120 15.82 -2.73 5.29
C LEU A 120 16.44 -2.67 6.69
N LYS A 121 16.13 -1.64 7.49
CA LYS A 121 16.61 -1.44 8.86
C LYS A 121 18.14 -1.48 9.00
N GLN A 122 18.88 -1.13 7.94
CA GLN A 122 20.34 -1.05 7.95
C GLN A 122 20.79 0.24 8.65
N LYS A 123 21.96 0.19 9.30
CA LYS A 123 22.53 1.36 9.98
C LYS A 123 22.86 2.46 8.97
N LEU A 124 22.38 3.68 9.24
CA LEU A 124 22.68 4.88 8.49
C LEU A 124 23.73 5.72 9.24
N SER A 125 24.72 6.24 8.51
CA SER A 125 25.65 7.24 9.06
C SER A 125 24.92 8.55 9.36
N ILE A 126 25.54 9.44 10.16
CA ILE A 126 24.96 10.76 10.50
C ILE A 126 24.69 11.57 9.20
N TYR A 127 25.62 11.53 8.25
CA TYR A 127 25.48 12.17 6.94
C TYR A 127 24.31 11.57 6.15
N GLU A 128 24.16 10.23 6.12
CA GLU A 128 23.03 9.58 5.44
C GLU A 128 21.68 9.92 6.10
N LYS A 129 21.64 10.08 7.41
CA LYS A 129 20.42 10.53 8.12
C LYS A 129 20.02 11.94 7.68
N PHE A 130 20.99 12.86 7.55
CA PHE A 130 20.73 14.21 7.08
C PHE A 130 20.23 14.22 5.63
N ILE A 131 20.89 13.48 4.72
CA ILE A 131 20.41 13.35 3.33
C ILE A 131 19.02 12.71 3.29
N ASN A 132 18.77 11.69 4.11
CA ASN A 132 17.45 11.04 4.17
C ASN A 132 16.35 12.04 4.55
N TYR A 133 16.63 12.94 5.49
CA TYR A 133 15.71 14.02 5.85
C TYR A 133 15.40 14.95 4.66
N ILE A 134 16.43 15.36 3.90
CA ILE A 134 16.26 16.18 2.69
C ILE A 134 15.44 15.42 1.64
N CYS A 135 15.79 14.16 1.37
CA CYS A 135 15.08 13.31 0.42
C CYS A 135 13.61 13.12 0.83
N ASN A 136 13.34 13.00 2.12
CA ASN A 136 11.97 12.90 2.63
C ASN A 136 11.16 14.16 2.31
N LYS A 137 11.74 15.33 2.55
CA LYS A 137 11.08 16.62 2.37
C LYS A 137 10.88 17.01 0.90
N LEU A 138 11.88 16.76 0.05
CA LEU A 138 11.90 17.22 -1.34
C LEU A 138 11.38 16.18 -2.33
N VAL A 139 11.67 14.89 -2.12
CA VAL A 139 11.36 13.84 -3.09
C VAL A 139 10.16 13.02 -2.65
N ARG A 140 10.21 12.37 -1.47
CA ARG A 140 9.12 11.48 -1.02
C ARG A 140 7.81 12.23 -0.81
N LYS A 141 7.85 13.44 -0.22
CA LYS A 141 6.66 14.28 -0.06
C LYS A 141 6.04 14.62 -1.42
N LYS A 142 6.87 14.95 -2.43
CA LYS A 142 6.40 15.25 -3.79
C LYS A 142 5.84 14.00 -4.48
N ILE A 143 6.46 12.83 -4.31
CA ILE A 143 5.91 11.57 -4.82
C ILE A 143 4.57 11.29 -4.17
N LYS A 144 4.50 11.34 -2.83
CA LYS A 144 3.27 11.08 -2.08
C LYS A 144 2.13 12.02 -2.47
N SER A 145 2.43 13.30 -2.75
CA SER A 145 1.41 14.25 -3.19
C SER A 145 0.77 13.89 -4.53
N GLN A 146 1.47 13.16 -5.42
CA GLN A 146 0.89 12.65 -6.67
C GLN A 146 -0.15 11.53 -6.45
N PHE A 147 -0.22 10.99 -5.24
CA PHE A 147 -1.18 9.99 -4.82
C PHE A 147 -2.16 10.55 -3.77
N GLY A 148 -2.46 11.85 -3.84
CA GLY A 148 -3.39 12.51 -2.94
C GLY A 148 -2.77 12.96 -1.60
N GLY A 149 -1.50 12.69 -1.33
CA GLY A 149 -0.78 13.19 -0.15
C GLY A 149 -1.06 12.47 1.17
N ASN A 150 -2.22 11.85 1.34
CA ASN A 150 -2.65 11.20 2.59
C ASN A 150 -2.34 9.70 2.64
N LEU A 151 -1.94 9.11 1.51
CA LEU A 151 -1.76 7.67 1.41
C LEU A 151 -0.87 7.12 2.54
N LYS A 152 -1.43 6.23 3.35
CA LYS A 152 -0.76 5.52 4.44
C LYS A 152 -0.30 4.14 4.02
N ALA A 153 -1.11 3.46 3.21
CA ALA A 153 -0.78 2.13 2.72
C ALA A 153 -1.37 1.83 1.34
N PHE A 154 -0.55 1.21 0.51
CA PHE A 154 -0.98 0.33 -0.56
C PHE A 154 -1.01 -1.10 -0.03
N ILE A 155 -2.01 -1.89 -0.39
CA ILE A 155 -2.11 -3.31 -0.01
C ILE A 155 -2.12 -4.15 -1.27
N SER A 156 -1.07 -4.94 -1.45
CA SER A 156 -0.94 -5.87 -2.56
C SER A 156 -1.56 -7.21 -2.20
N GLY A 157 -2.55 -7.64 -2.94
CA GLY A 157 -3.19 -8.96 -2.79
C GLY A 157 -3.40 -9.66 -4.13
N GLY A 158 -3.87 -10.91 -4.09
CA GLY A 158 -4.14 -11.72 -5.28
C GLY A 158 -2.92 -12.29 -5.99
N GLY A 159 -1.73 -12.19 -5.41
CA GLY A 159 -0.47 -12.76 -5.91
C GLY A 159 0.75 -12.20 -5.21
N ALA A 160 1.89 -12.84 -5.39
CA ALA A 160 3.16 -12.41 -4.80
C ALA A 160 3.64 -11.09 -5.42
N LEU A 161 4.00 -10.14 -4.57
CA LEU A 161 4.64 -8.90 -4.98
C LEU A 161 6.13 -9.13 -5.24
N ASP A 162 6.63 -8.69 -6.39
CA ASP A 162 8.07 -8.75 -6.67
C ASP A 162 8.85 -7.99 -5.60
N TYR A 163 9.89 -8.63 -5.06
CA TYR A 163 10.72 -8.06 -3.98
C TYR A 163 11.34 -6.71 -4.34
N LYS A 164 11.88 -6.58 -5.57
CA LYS A 164 12.51 -5.33 -6.02
C LYS A 164 11.49 -4.20 -6.11
N VAL A 165 10.29 -4.52 -6.59
CA VAL A 165 9.17 -3.58 -6.69
C VAL A 165 8.73 -3.12 -5.30
N GLY A 166 8.47 -4.05 -4.39
CA GLY A 166 8.04 -3.73 -3.03
C GLY A 166 9.07 -2.90 -2.26
N VAL A 167 10.35 -3.31 -2.29
CA VAL A 167 11.44 -2.56 -1.66
C VAL A 167 11.60 -1.16 -2.26
N PHE A 168 11.50 -1.03 -3.58
CA PHE A 168 11.61 0.26 -4.26
C PHE A 168 10.49 1.21 -3.83
N LEU A 169 9.23 0.78 -3.89
CA LEU A 169 8.08 1.62 -3.52
C LEU A 169 8.17 2.09 -2.06
N ASN A 170 8.49 1.19 -1.13
CA ASN A 170 8.72 1.55 0.25
C ASN A 170 9.89 2.53 0.42
N SER A 171 10.98 2.35 -0.32
CA SER A 171 12.17 3.23 -0.27
C SER A 171 11.87 4.66 -0.69
N ILE A 172 10.94 4.86 -1.63
CA ILE A 172 10.55 6.19 -2.13
C ILE A 172 9.37 6.81 -1.38
N GLY A 173 8.90 6.18 -0.30
CA GLY A 173 7.86 6.72 0.58
C GLY A 173 6.43 6.38 0.16
N LEU A 174 6.24 5.31 -0.59
CA LEU A 174 4.95 4.69 -0.91
C LEU A 174 4.82 3.37 -0.13
N PRO A 175 4.30 3.39 1.10
CA PRO A 175 4.18 2.18 1.91
C PRO A 175 3.35 1.14 1.18
N THR A 176 3.96 0.01 0.87
CA THR A 176 3.33 -1.08 0.12
C THR A 176 3.46 -2.36 0.93
N LEU A 177 2.32 -2.84 1.39
CA LEU A 177 2.17 -4.05 2.20
C LEU A 177 1.85 -5.22 1.30
N GLN A 178 2.24 -6.42 1.70
CA GLN A 178 1.84 -7.65 1.04
C GLN A 178 0.83 -8.40 1.90
N GLY A 179 -0.32 -8.72 1.33
CA GLY A 179 -1.34 -9.58 1.89
C GLY A 179 -1.35 -10.94 1.20
N TYR A 180 -1.75 -11.96 1.95
CA TYR A 180 -1.91 -13.33 1.48
C TYR A 180 -3.31 -13.83 1.76
N GLY A 181 -3.83 -14.59 0.82
CA GLY A 181 -5.09 -15.29 0.96
C GLY A 181 -5.51 -16.01 -0.31
N LEU A 182 -6.52 -16.84 -0.16
CA LEU A 182 -7.13 -17.64 -1.22
C LEU A 182 -8.64 -17.45 -1.15
N THR A 183 -9.36 -17.60 -2.26
CA THR A 183 -10.82 -17.51 -2.27
C THR A 183 -11.45 -18.43 -1.22
N GLU A 184 -10.85 -19.61 -1.02
CA GLU A 184 -11.30 -20.63 -0.08
C GLU A 184 -11.06 -20.27 1.39
N THR A 185 -10.21 -19.27 1.67
CA THR A 185 -9.84 -18.85 3.04
C THR A 185 -10.59 -17.61 3.53
N SER A 186 -11.65 -17.16 2.82
CA SER A 186 -12.55 -16.04 3.18
C SER A 186 -11.97 -14.63 3.08
N PRO A 187 -11.30 -14.22 2.07
CA PRO A 187 -10.13 -14.68 1.32
C PRO A 187 -8.79 -14.22 1.92
N VAL A 188 -8.78 -13.35 2.97
CA VAL A 188 -7.55 -12.81 3.57
C VAL A 188 -7.13 -13.65 4.76
N VAL A 189 -5.90 -14.16 4.73
CA VAL A 189 -5.28 -14.94 5.82
C VAL A 189 -4.35 -14.09 6.65
N SER A 190 -3.50 -13.29 5.99
CA SER A 190 -2.53 -12.43 6.66
C SER A 190 -2.17 -11.21 5.81
N CYS A 191 -1.61 -10.19 6.45
CA CYS A 191 -1.07 -9.00 5.80
C CYS A 191 0.09 -8.44 6.63
N ASN A 192 1.10 -7.87 5.98
CA ASN A 192 2.15 -7.18 6.72
C ASN A 192 1.57 -6.02 7.55
N PRO A 193 2.01 -5.83 8.79
CA PRO A 193 1.70 -4.63 9.56
C PRO A 193 2.41 -3.40 8.98
N ILE A 194 1.81 -2.22 9.13
CA ILE A 194 2.32 -0.97 8.53
C ILE A 194 3.65 -0.50 9.14
N ASP A 195 3.92 -0.85 10.36
CA ASP A 195 5.13 -0.49 11.11
C ASP A 195 6.26 -1.53 10.99
N ASP A 196 5.97 -2.72 10.44
CA ASP A 196 6.97 -3.77 10.17
C ASP A 196 6.72 -4.46 8.82
N ILE A 197 6.81 -3.68 7.74
CA ILE A 197 6.60 -4.20 6.37
C ILE A 197 7.78 -5.10 5.96
N ARG A 198 7.51 -6.36 5.65
CA ARG A 198 8.48 -7.36 5.17
C ARG A 198 8.01 -7.91 3.84
N ILE A 199 8.67 -7.49 2.74
CA ILE A 199 8.25 -7.90 1.39
C ILE A 199 8.52 -9.40 1.10
N GLU A 200 9.41 -10.02 1.85
CA GLU A 200 9.71 -11.46 1.69
C GLU A 200 8.68 -12.37 2.37
N THR A 201 7.81 -11.79 3.20
CA THR A 201 6.78 -12.51 3.95
C THR A 201 5.42 -11.86 3.77
N VAL A 202 4.39 -12.53 4.23
CA VAL A 202 3.00 -12.07 4.13
C VAL A 202 2.37 -11.75 5.49
N GLY A 203 3.21 -11.62 6.50
CA GLY A 203 2.83 -11.37 7.89
C GLY A 203 3.50 -12.33 8.85
#